data_588851e752f08274d6cd076a64bd544e
#
_entry.id   588851e752f08274d6cd076a64bd544e
#
_cell.length_a   1.000
_cell.length_b   1.000
_cell.length_c   1.000
_cell.angle_alpha   90.00
_cell.angle_beta   90.00
_cell.angle_gamma   90.00
#
_symmetry.space_group_name_H-M   'P 1'
#
loop_
_entity.id
_entity.type
_entity.pdbx_description
1 polymer ?
#
loop_
_entity_poly.entity_id
_entity_poly.type
_entity_poly.pdbx_seq_one_letter_code
_entity_poly.pdbx_strand_id
1 'polypeptide(L)'
;RLETNPQLKALVTIGMPVPGVSEEKFTRFGEALSFDGRYVSFWGAWGTGALNPASGGPGWKPITLTCPTDGNQDVIQSCLDQDNNGTSNDGIYTLYEPINQGIFVYDLVEKKTRMIARTTDANTIARTNDANTFADFLFWSFTGAPPGVGGGDEGSTDDREPPRWRSSAFAAVNQKNVAFKAIKSDGSNGIYVRHENDPVTTILDTKMTGDVLDKNTVIVAENEDATTVNVPLSQLYIATLGLERDGYRNKRLAISASMADVTATYSW
;
A
#
# COMPACT_ATOMS: atom_id res chain seq x y z
N ARG A 1 19.07 10.03 25.82
CA ARG A 1 18.56 11.04 26.78
C ARG A 1 17.21 11.50 26.27
N LEU A 2 16.16 11.25 27.03
CA LEU A 2 14.86 11.87 26.78
C LEU A 2 15.01 13.35 27.12
N GLU A 3 14.59 14.22 26.19
CA GLU A 3 14.52 15.65 26.47
C GLU A 3 13.46 15.90 27.55
N THR A 4 13.78 16.74 28.51
CA THR A 4 12.89 17.04 29.64
C THR A 4 11.67 17.88 29.27
N ASN A 5 11.61 18.39 28.03
CA ASN A 5 10.48 19.13 27.49
C ASN A 5 10.42 18.96 25.96
N PRO A 6 9.96 17.82 25.45
CA PRO A 6 9.87 17.57 24.01
C PRO A 6 8.87 18.53 23.37
N GLN A 7 9.33 19.34 22.43
CA GLN A 7 8.45 20.19 21.63
C GLN A 7 8.03 19.46 20.35
N LEU A 8 6.72 19.40 20.11
CA LEU A 8 6.20 18.91 18.83
C LEU A 8 6.58 19.87 17.71
N LYS A 9 7.18 19.34 16.66
CA LYS A 9 7.55 20.08 15.46
C LYS A 9 6.97 19.40 14.22
N ALA A 10 6.20 20.16 13.45
CA ALA A 10 5.76 19.70 12.14
C ALA A 10 6.94 19.62 11.18
N LEU A 11 7.12 18.46 10.54
CA LEU A 11 8.16 18.24 9.51
C LEU A 11 7.65 18.65 8.13
N VAL A 12 6.44 18.23 7.79
CA VAL A 12 5.74 18.54 6.56
C VAL A 12 4.28 18.87 6.89
N THR A 13 3.70 19.86 6.19
CA THR A 13 2.32 20.27 6.39
C THR A 13 1.59 20.44 5.05
N ILE A 14 0.27 20.36 5.09
CA ILE A 14 -0.59 20.75 3.97
C ILE A 14 -0.24 22.19 3.54
N GLY A 15 -0.19 22.42 2.24
CA GLY A 15 0.18 23.71 1.67
C GLY A 15 1.69 23.88 1.39
N MET A 16 2.56 23.00 1.89
CA MET A 16 3.98 22.99 1.50
C MET A 16 4.13 22.51 0.04
N PRO A 17 5.15 23.03 -0.70
CA PRO A 17 5.43 22.59 -2.06
C PRO A 17 5.71 21.10 -2.15
N VAL A 18 5.20 20.45 -3.20
CA VAL A 18 5.51 19.06 -3.53
C VAL A 18 6.86 18.98 -4.22
N PRO A 19 7.84 18.24 -3.68
CA PRO A 19 9.17 18.14 -4.30
C PRO A 19 9.08 17.57 -5.72
N GLY A 20 9.68 18.25 -6.69
CA GLY A 20 9.74 17.79 -8.09
C GLY A 20 8.45 17.94 -8.90
N VAL A 21 7.43 18.62 -8.35
CA VAL A 21 6.21 18.99 -9.07
C VAL A 21 6.06 20.51 -9.01
N SER A 22 6.05 21.16 -10.18
CA SER A 22 6.00 22.63 -10.27
C SER A 22 4.64 23.14 -9.78
N GLU A 23 4.67 24.18 -8.93
CA GLU A 23 3.49 24.92 -8.44
C GLU A 23 2.51 24.13 -7.58
N GLU A 24 2.70 22.81 -7.42
CA GLU A 24 1.83 21.97 -6.62
C GLU A 24 2.19 21.97 -5.14
N LYS A 25 1.15 21.84 -4.32
CA LYS A 25 1.25 21.80 -2.87
C LYS A 25 0.57 20.56 -2.32
N PHE A 26 1.10 20.02 -1.22
CA PHE A 26 0.45 18.92 -0.52
C PHE A 26 -0.96 19.33 -0.08
N THR A 27 -1.92 18.49 -0.40
CA THR A 27 -3.32 18.64 0.02
C THR A 27 -3.74 17.57 1.02
N ARG A 28 -3.03 16.43 1.06
CA ARG A 28 -3.31 15.32 1.97
C ARG A 28 -2.03 14.61 2.38
N PHE A 29 -2.10 14.03 3.57
CA PHE A 29 -1.13 13.08 4.09
C PHE A 29 -1.85 11.84 4.61
N GLY A 30 -1.17 10.72 4.59
CA GLY A 30 -1.63 9.45 5.10
C GLY A 30 -0.49 8.65 5.69
N GLU A 31 -0.68 7.35 5.75
CA GLU A 31 0.24 6.38 6.32
C GLU A 31 1.59 6.27 5.57
N ALA A 32 2.17 5.11 5.45
CA ALA A 32 3.53 4.85 4.99
C ALA A 32 4.63 5.49 5.87
N LEU A 33 4.31 5.69 7.15
CA LEU A 33 5.28 6.22 8.12
C LEU A 33 6.29 5.14 8.51
N SER A 34 7.56 5.40 8.20
CA SER A 34 8.70 4.62 8.68
C SER A 34 9.82 5.57 9.06
N PHE A 35 10.60 5.21 10.08
CA PHE A 35 11.65 6.05 10.62
C PHE A 35 12.87 5.22 10.99
N ASP A 36 14.05 5.63 10.54
CA ASP A 36 15.33 4.95 10.79
C ASP A 36 16.29 5.70 11.75
N GLY A 37 15.83 6.80 12.35
CA GLY A 37 16.63 7.69 13.20
C GLY A 37 17.00 9.00 12.53
N ARG A 38 17.00 9.08 11.20
CA ARG A 38 17.27 10.30 10.44
C ARG A 38 16.22 10.58 9.37
N TYR A 39 15.75 9.55 8.69
CA TYR A 39 14.84 9.67 7.55
C TYR A 39 13.44 9.24 7.96
N VAL A 40 12.43 10.01 7.55
CA VAL A 40 11.01 9.70 7.77
C VAL A 40 10.35 9.54 6.42
N SER A 41 9.85 8.35 6.10
CA SER A 41 8.99 8.17 4.93
C SER A 41 7.54 8.49 5.24
N PHE A 42 6.78 8.89 4.23
CA PHE A 42 5.34 9.14 4.33
C PHE A 42 4.69 9.11 2.95
N TRP A 43 3.37 8.87 2.94
CA TRP A 43 2.53 9.05 1.76
C TRP A 43 1.94 10.45 1.74
N GLY A 44 1.82 11.05 0.55
CA GLY A 44 1.18 12.34 0.36
C GLY A 44 0.52 12.48 -1.00
N ALA A 45 -0.50 13.37 -1.07
CA ALA A 45 -1.22 13.67 -2.30
C ALA A 45 -1.33 15.17 -2.53
N TRP A 46 -1.57 15.53 -3.80
CA TRP A 46 -1.69 16.92 -4.24
C TRP A 46 -2.72 17.08 -5.35
N GLY A 47 -3.10 18.33 -5.64
CA GLY A 47 -4.06 18.66 -6.70
C GLY A 47 -5.49 18.24 -6.38
N THR A 48 -5.79 17.85 -5.13
CA THR A 48 -7.15 17.45 -4.73
C THR A 48 -7.93 18.63 -4.18
N GLY A 49 -9.14 18.85 -4.72
CA GLY A 49 -10.14 19.74 -4.14
C GLY A 49 -10.93 19.09 -3.01
N ALA A 50 -12.06 19.71 -2.67
CA ALA A 50 -13.00 19.14 -1.71
C ALA A 50 -13.53 17.80 -2.26
N LEU A 51 -13.55 16.77 -1.39
CA LEU A 51 -14.14 15.47 -1.73
C LEU A 51 -15.66 15.54 -1.53
N ASN A 52 -16.39 15.20 -2.59
CA ASN A 52 -17.80 14.85 -2.49
C ASN A 52 -17.91 13.30 -2.47
N PRO A 53 -18.39 12.68 -1.41
CA PRO A 53 -18.47 11.22 -1.31
C PRO A 53 -19.31 10.56 -2.41
N ALA A 54 -20.26 11.27 -2.99
CA ALA A 54 -21.15 10.74 -4.03
C ALA A 54 -20.61 10.92 -5.46
N SER A 55 -19.72 11.88 -5.70
CA SER A 55 -19.29 12.24 -7.06
C SER A 55 -17.79 12.52 -7.20
N GLY A 56 -17.01 12.34 -6.13
CA GLY A 56 -15.59 12.66 -6.10
C GLY A 56 -15.33 14.16 -6.05
N GLY A 57 -14.66 14.71 -7.05
CA GLY A 57 -14.30 16.12 -7.14
C GLY A 57 -13.01 16.31 -7.93
N PRO A 58 -12.54 17.55 -8.11
CA PRO A 58 -11.29 17.82 -8.79
C PRO A 58 -10.12 17.08 -8.15
N GLY A 59 -9.31 16.38 -8.96
CA GLY A 59 -8.15 15.62 -8.49
C GLY A 59 -8.47 14.27 -7.83
N TRP A 60 -9.72 13.80 -7.91
CA TRP A 60 -10.16 12.49 -7.40
C TRP A 60 -10.52 11.56 -8.54
N LYS A 61 -10.21 10.28 -8.41
CA LYS A 61 -10.65 9.22 -9.32
C LYS A 61 -11.52 8.22 -8.57
N PRO A 62 -12.60 7.71 -9.21
CA PRO A 62 -13.38 6.63 -8.63
C PRO A 62 -12.58 5.32 -8.64
N ILE A 63 -12.78 4.53 -7.60
CA ILE A 63 -12.34 3.15 -7.51
C ILE A 63 -13.53 2.26 -7.14
N THR A 64 -13.53 1.04 -7.66
CA THR A 64 -14.54 0.03 -7.33
C THR A 64 -13.93 -0.98 -6.36
N LEU A 65 -14.59 -1.21 -5.25
CA LEU A 65 -14.21 -2.17 -4.23
C LEU A 65 -15.35 -3.18 -4.05
N THR A 66 -14.99 -4.44 -3.86
CA THR A 66 -15.94 -5.52 -3.61
C THR A 66 -15.75 -6.06 -2.20
N CYS A 67 -16.84 -6.35 -1.52
CA CYS A 67 -16.79 -6.97 -0.20
C CYS A 67 -15.98 -8.26 -0.23
N PRO A 68 -15.23 -8.58 0.85
CA PRO A 68 -14.51 -9.84 0.93
C PRO A 68 -15.49 -11.02 0.84
N THR A 69 -15.08 -12.08 0.16
CA THR A 69 -15.87 -13.31 -0.01
C THR A 69 -15.43 -14.42 0.94
N ASP A 70 -14.28 -14.25 1.57
CA ASP A 70 -13.69 -15.19 2.51
C ASP A 70 -13.25 -14.50 3.80
N GLY A 71 -13.00 -15.27 4.84
CA GLY A 71 -12.57 -14.78 6.14
C GLY A 71 -13.70 -14.72 7.18
N ASN A 72 -13.70 -13.71 8.03
CA ASN A 72 -14.67 -13.56 9.12
C ASN A 72 -16.06 -13.20 8.57
N GLN A 73 -17.03 -14.10 8.77
CA GLN A 73 -18.41 -13.96 8.26
C GLN A 73 -19.12 -12.71 8.80
N ASP A 74 -18.86 -12.30 10.03
CA ASP A 74 -19.46 -11.09 10.62
C ASP A 74 -18.97 -9.81 9.90
N VAL A 75 -17.69 -9.81 9.49
CA VAL A 75 -17.11 -8.72 8.70
C VAL A 75 -17.68 -8.68 7.30
N ILE A 76 -17.81 -9.85 6.66
CA ILE A 76 -18.42 -9.97 5.32
C ILE A 76 -19.87 -9.47 5.35
N GLN A 77 -20.68 -9.98 6.30
CA GLN A 77 -22.07 -9.55 6.43
C GLN A 77 -22.19 -8.05 6.74
N SER A 78 -21.33 -7.53 7.61
CA SER A 78 -21.30 -6.09 7.90
C SER A 78 -20.95 -5.25 6.66
N CYS A 79 -20.12 -5.76 5.76
CA CYS A 79 -19.84 -5.09 4.50
C CYS A 79 -21.07 -5.07 3.59
N LEU A 80 -21.73 -6.20 3.42
CA LEU A 80 -22.94 -6.30 2.61
C LEU A 80 -24.08 -5.44 3.15
N ASP A 81 -24.26 -5.41 4.48
CA ASP A 81 -25.33 -4.64 5.13
C ASP A 81 -25.10 -3.12 5.07
N GLN A 82 -23.85 -2.67 4.94
CA GLN A 82 -23.51 -1.25 4.81
C GLN A 82 -23.59 -0.76 3.35
N ASP A 83 -23.74 -1.66 2.39
CA ASP A 83 -23.89 -1.28 1.01
C ASP A 83 -25.25 -0.60 0.81
N ASN A 84 -25.20 0.71 0.56
CA ASN A 84 -26.40 1.54 0.38
C ASN A 84 -26.37 2.31 -0.95
N ASN A 85 -25.74 1.77 -1.97
CA ASN A 85 -25.58 2.42 -3.27
C ASN A 85 -26.86 2.49 -4.11
N GLY A 86 -28.01 2.01 -3.57
CA GLY A 86 -29.32 2.04 -4.22
C GLY A 86 -29.59 0.81 -5.09
N THR A 87 -28.64 -0.09 -5.25
CA THR A 87 -28.83 -1.45 -5.74
C THR A 87 -28.85 -2.40 -4.54
N SER A 88 -29.49 -3.54 -4.66
CA SER A 88 -29.68 -4.47 -3.55
C SER A 88 -28.37 -5.13 -3.13
N ASN A 89 -27.74 -4.68 -2.05
CA ASN A 89 -26.66 -5.34 -1.31
C ASN A 89 -25.74 -6.24 -2.15
N ASP A 90 -25.24 -5.71 -3.28
CA ASP A 90 -24.37 -6.45 -4.19
C ASP A 90 -22.91 -6.48 -3.71
N GLY A 91 -22.63 -5.79 -2.61
CA GLY A 91 -21.31 -5.70 -2.01
C GLY A 91 -20.30 -4.88 -2.83
N ILE A 92 -20.77 -4.07 -3.77
CA ILE A 92 -19.93 -3.26 -4.66
C ILE A 92 -19.97 -1.80 -4.20
N TYR A 93 -18.80 -1.24 -3.93
CA TYR A 93 -18.65 0.13 -3.47
C TYR A 93 -17.90 0.98 -4.49
N THR A 94 -18.34 2.21 -4.69
CA THR A 94 -17.55 3.24 -5.37
C THR A 94 -17.00 4.21 -4.33
N LEU A 95 -15.68 4.21 -4.18
CA LEU A 95 -14.98 5.20 -3.36
C LEU A 95 -14.09 6.08 -4.25
N TYR A 96 -13.45 7.06 -3.65
CA TYR A 96 -12.61 8.01 -4.38
C TYR A 96 -11.25 8.13 -3.72
N GLU A 97 -10.22 8.16 -4.56
CA GLU A 97 -8.85 8.38 -4.13
C GLU A 97 -8.14 9.46 -4.96
N PRO A 98 -7.08 10.08 -4.42
CA PRO A 98 -6.35 11.11 -5.16
C PRO A 98 -5.73 10.57 -6.45
N ILE A 99 -5.87 11.29 -7.55
CA ILE A 99 -5.19 10.97 -8.81
C ILE A 99 -3.68 11.12 -8.64
N ASN A 100 -3.26 12.24 -8.03
CA ASN A 100 -1.85 12.54 -7.82
C ASN A 100 -1.45 12.19 -6.40
N GLN A 101 -0.62 11.19 -6.26
CA GLN A 101 -0.11 10.71 -4.97
C GLN A 101 1.30 10.17 -5.10
N GLY A 102 1.99 10.06 -3.99
CA GLY A 102 3.36 9.57 -3.99
C GLY A 102 3.88 9.16 -2.62
N ILE A 103 5.04 8.53 -2.66
CA ILE A 103 5.87 8.22 -1.49
C ILE A 103 6.99 9.24 -1.40
N PHE A 104 7.20 9.75 -0.22
CA PHE A 104 8.18 10.79 0.08
C PHE A 104 9.07 10.37 1.24
N VAL A 105 10.23 11.02 1.33
CA VAL A 105 11.12 10.91 2.49
C VAL A 105 11.57 12.29 2.92
N TYR A 106 11.53 12.53 4.22
CA TYR A 106 12.06 13.74 4.86
C TYR A 106 13.38 13.43 5.56
N ASP A 107 14.43 14.21 5.30
CA ASP A 107 15.71 14.15 5.99
C ASP A 107 15.71 15.15 7.16
N LEU A 108 15.79 14.65 8.39
CA LEU A 108 15.80 15.46 9.61
C LEU A 108 17.05 16.35 9.73
N VAL A 109 18.17 15.97 9.11
CA VAL A 109 19.43 16.74 9.15
C VAL A 109 19.42 17.84 8.10
N GLU A 110 19.10 17.48 6.85
CA GLU A 110 19.05 18.45 5.74
C GLU A 110 17.76 19.29 5.74
N LYS A 111 16.75 18.89 6.52
CA LYS A 111 15.42 19.51 6.60
C LYS A 111 14.77 19.64 5.23
N LYS A 112 14.90 18.60 4.41
CA LYS A 112 14.39 18.55 3.05
C LYS A 112 13.52 17.32 2.82
N THR A 113 12.45 17.52 2.07
CA THR A 113 11.61 16.43 1.53
C THR A 113 12.08 16.08 0.12
N ARG A 114 12.11 14.79 -0.18
CA ARG A 114 12.40 14.25 -1.50
C ARG A 114 11.26 13.31 -1.91
N MET A 115 10.87 13.35 -3.19
CA MET A 115 9.94 12.40 -3.78
C MET A 115 10.68 11.10 -4.10
N ILE A 116 10.11 9.99 -3.71
CA ILE A 116 10.63 8.63 -3.99
C ILE A 116 9.96 8.06 -5.24
N ALA A 117 8.65 8.08 -5.27
CA ALA A 117 7.83 7.63 -6.39
C ALA A 117 6.52 8.42 -6.42
N ARG A 118 5.87 8.46 -7.58
CA ARG A 118 4.55 9.08 -7.73
C ARG A 118 3.70 8.29 -8.72
N THR A 119 2.39 8.50 -8.65
CA THR A 119 1.50 8.07 -9.73
C THR A 119 1.87 8.78 -11.01
N THR A 120 1.80 8.06 -12.12
CA THR A 120 1.99 8.63 -13.45
C THR A 120 0.61 8.83 -14.06
N ASP A 121 0.28 10.10 -14.34
CA ASP A 121 -0.83 10.42 -15.22
C ASP A 121 -0.50 9.90 -16.63
N ALA A 122 -1.45 9.24 -17.28
CA ALA A 122 -1.30 8.75 -18.66
C ALA A 122 -0.89 9.85 -19.65
N ASN A 123 -1.11 11.12 -19.31
CA ASN A 123 -0.71 12.28 -20.11
C ASN A 123 0.63 12.89 -19.69
N THR A 124 1.26 12.42 -18.60
CA THR A 124 2.56 12.92 -18.14
C THR A 124 3.62 11.85 -18.32
N ILE A 125 3.79 11.41 -19.55
CA ILE A 125 4.87 10.51 -19.94
C ILE A 125 6.21 11.21 -19.68
N ALA A 126 7.02 10.53 -18.86
CA ALA A 126 8.46 10.63 -18.82
C ALA A 126 9.06 11.93 -18.27
N ARG A 127 9.14 12.05 -16.95
CA ARG A 127 10.24 12.77 -16.31
C ARG A 127 11.02 11.94 -15.29
N THR A 128 10.71 10.68 -15.16
CA THR A 128 11.54 9.72 -14.44
C THR A 128 11.95 8.66 -15.45
N ASN A 129 13.25 8.35 -15.54
CA ASN A 129 13.76 7.19 -16.28
C ASN A 129 13.31 5.86 -15.60
N ASP A 130 12.22 5.89 -14.85
CA ASP A 130 11.67 4.74 -14.17
C ASP A 130 10.76 3.99 -15.14
N ALA A 131 11.13 2.78 -15.48
CA ALA A 131 10.31 1.87 -16.31
C ALA A 131 8.98 1.47 -15.63
N ASN A 132 8.81 1.84 -14.35
CA ASN A 132 7.62 1.54 -13.56
C ASN A 132 6.63 2.71 -13.63
N THR A 133 5.44 2.44 -14.16
CA THR A 133 4.30 3.35 -14.15
C THR A 133 3.36 2.96 -13.01
N PHE A 134 3.28 3.78 -11.97
CA PHE A 134 2.41 3.51 -10.82
C PHE A 134 1.04 4.14 -11.01
N ALA A 135 0.00 3.33 -10.81
CA ALA A 135 -1.38 3.79 -10.79
C ALA A 135 -1.80 4.21 -9.38
N ASP A 136 -1.26 3.52 -8.34
CA ASP A 136 -1.66 3.73 -6.97
C ASP A 136 -0.61 3.32 -5.93
N PHE A 137 -0.73 3.92 -4.74
CA PHE A 137 0.01 3.54 -3.53
C PHE A 137 -0.93 3.13 -2.39
N LEU A 138 -2.25 3.28 -2.55
CA LEU A 138 -3.24 2.93 -1.56
C LEU A 138 -3.77 1.52 -1.77
N PHE A 139 -3.78 0.76 -0.69
CA PHE A 139 -4.34 -0.59 -0.63
C PHE A 139 -5.56 -0.56 0.27
N TRP A 140 -6.70 -0.99 -0.24
CA TRP A 140 -7.97 -0.94 0.44
C TRP A 140 -8.32 -2.28 1.07
N SER A 141 -8.91 -2.22 2.25
CA SER A 141 -9.47 -3.39 2.94
C SER A 141 -10.69 -2.98 3.75
N PHE A 142 -11.65 -3.90 3.86
CA PHE A 142 -12.78 -3.75 4.77
C PHE A 142 -12.41 -4.38 6.11
N THR A 143 -12.27 -3.58 7.16
CA THR A 143 -11.76 -4.05 8.45
C THR A 143 -12.32 -3.25 9.61
N GLY A 144 -12.53 -3.94 10.74
CA GLY A 144 -13.01 -3.36 12.00
C GLY A 144 -11.96 -2.65 12.84
N ALA A 145 -10.67 -2.74 12.48
CA ALA A 145 -9.60 -2.05 13.22
C ALA A 145 -8.68 -1.29 12.25
N PRO A 146 -8.13 -0.14 12.64
CA PRO A 146 -7.11 0.54 11.86
C PRO A 146 -5.92 -0.37 11.59
N PRO A 147 -5.29 -0.32 10.40
CA PRO A 147 -4.06 -1.05 10.14
C PRO A 147 -2.99 -0.73 11.18
N GLY A 148 -2.41 -1.76 11.81
CA GLY A 148 -1.35 -1.62 12.82
C GLY A 148 -1.82 -1.33 14.24
N VAL A 149 -3.12 -1.29 14.49
CA VAL A 149 -3.68 -1.32 15.84
C VAL A 149 -3.96 -2.79 16.16
N GLY A 150 -3.22 -3.35 17.10
CA GLY A 150 -3.45 -4.70 17.62
C GLY A 150 -4.88 -4.84 18.12
N GLY A 151 -5.49 -5.99 17.88
CA GLY A 151 -6.83 -6.27 18.38
C GLY A 151 -6.87 -6.03 19.89
N GLY A 152 -7.83 -5.22 20.33
CA GLY A 152 -8.10 -5.06 21.75
C GLY A 152 -8.45 -6.42 22.36
N ASP A 153 -8.31 -6.54 23.67
CA ASP A 153 -8.64 -7.73 24.44
C ASP A 153 -9.95 -8.35 23.96
N GLU A 154 -9.92 -9.67 23.75
CA GLU A 154 -11.06 -10.49 23.33
C GLU A 154 -12.21 -10.45 24.36
N GLY A 155 -12.78 -9.33 24.62
CA GLY A 155 -13.84 -9.22 25.65
C GLY A 155 -14.48 -7.86 25.77
N SER A 156 -13.86 -6.83 25.21
CA SER A 156 -14.42 -5.47 25.21
C SER A 156 -15.23 -5.23 23.94
N THR A 157 -16.54 -5.25 24.03
CA THR A 157 -17.45 -4.94 22.93
C THR A 157 -17.62 -3.44 22.70
N ASP A 158 -17.19 -2.60 23.63
CA ASP A 158 -17.53 -1.19 23.64
C ASP A 158 -16.53 -0.27 22.91
N ASP A 159 -15.30 -0.74 22.65
CA ASP A 159 -14.24 0.08 22.03
C ASP A 159 -13.85 -0.37 20.61
N ARG A 160 -14.58 -1.29 19.98
CA ARG A 160 -14.30 -1.72 18.63
C ARG A 160 -14.90 -0.74 17.62
N GLU A 161 -14.03 -0.11 16.86
CA GLU A 161 -14.47 0.69 15.73
C GLU A 161 -15.20 -0.21 14.71
N PRO A 162 -16.42 0.15 14.26
CA PRO A 162 -17.18 -0.69 13.35
C PRO A 162 -16.40 -0.94 12.06
N PRO A 163 -16.55 -2.12 11.43
CA PRO A 163 -15.93 -2.41 10.14
C PRO A 163 -16.27 -1.36 9.10
N ARG A 164 -15.27 -0.93 8.36
CA ARG A 164 -15.41 0.03 7.24
C ARG A 164 -14.26 -0.11 6.26
N TRP A 165 -14.43 0.46 5.09
CA TRP A 165 -13.34 0.58 4.12
C TRP A 165 -12.23 1.49 4.65
N ARG A 166 -11.00 1.01 4.55
CA ARG A 166 -9.79 1.73 4.93
C ARG A 166 -8.74 1.57 3.86
N SER A 167 -8.02 2.64 3.58
CA SER A 167 -6.83 2.60 2.73
C SER A 167 -5.58 2.63 3.57
N SER A 168 -4.55 1.95 3.10
CA SER A 168 -3.22 1.96 3.71
C SER A 168 -2.16 2.11 2.65
N ALA A 169 -1.13 2.89 2.93
CA ALA A 169 0.08 2.96 2.15
C ALA A 169 1.24 2.37 2.95
N PHE A 170 2.18 1.72 2.27
CA PHE A 170 3.27 0.98 2.90
C PHE A 170 4.62 1.45 2.38
N ALA A 171 5.48 1.86 3.30
CA ALA A 171 6.88 2.14 3.00
C ALA A 171 7.78 1.78 4.19
N ALA A 172 9.03 1.48 3.89
CA ALA A 172 10.09 1.22 4.86
C ALA A 172 11.34 1.97 4.44
N VAL A 173 11.98 2.67 5.37
CA VAL A 173 13.16 3.48 5.11
C VAL A 173 14.41 2.91 5.79
N ASN A 174 15.51 2.90 5.06
CA ASN A 174 16.84 2.64 5.61
C ASN A 174 17.82 3.62 4.97
N GLN A 175 18.25 4.61 5.75
CA GLN A 175 19.07 5.72 5.26
C GLN A 175 18.36 6.45 4.10
N LYS A 176 19.03 6.64 2.98
CA LYS A 176 18.46 7.28 1.79
C LYS A 176 17.63 6.32 0.90
N ASN A 177 17.55 5.06 1.28
CA ASN A 177 16.85 4.03 0.51
C ASN A 177 15.44 3.85 1.05
N VAL A 178 14.47 3.76 0.16
CA VAL A 178 13.06 3.58 0.52
C VAL A 178 12.48 2.42 -0.26
N ALA A 179 11.99 1.41 0.45
CA ALA A 179 11.13 0.37 -0.10
C ALA A 179 9.67 0.76 0.08
N PHE A 180 8.81 0.41 -0.88
CA PHE A 180 7.39 0.74 -0.83
C PHE A 180 6.55 -0.26 -1.63
N LYS A 181 5.26 -0.37 -1.29
CA LYS A 181 4.28 -1.09 -2.10
C LYS A 181 3.59 -0.14 -3.06
N ALA A 182 3.28 -0.63 -4.26
CA ALA A 182 2.51 0.11 -5.25
C ALA A 182 1.74 -0.83 -6.17
N ILE A 183 0.73 -0.27 -6.83
CA ILE A 183 -0.02 -0.88 -7.92
C ILE A 183 0.45 -0.22 -9.21
N LYS A 184 0.85 -1.03 -10.20
CA LYS A 184 1.19 -0.54 -11.54
C LYS A 184 -0.05 -0.29 -12.39
N SER A 185 0.12 0.46 -13.46
CA SER A 185 -0.95 0.73 -14.44
C SER A 185 -1.50 -0.53 -15.13
N ASP A 186 -0.77 -1.62 -15.09
CA ASP A 186 -1.19 -2.92 -15.62
C ASP A 186 -1.92 -3.80 -14.58
N GLY A 187 -2.21 -3.25 -13.39
CA GLY A 187 -2.91 -3.90 -12.29
C GLY A 187 -2.03 -4.76 -11.39
N SER A 188 -0.76 -4.97 -11.72
CA SER A 188 0.14 -5.76 -10.86
C SER A 188 0.48 -5.01 -9.56
N ASN A 189 0.46 -5.74 -8.45
CA ASN A 189 0.93 -5.25 -7.15
C ASN A 189 2.39 -5.62 -6.97
N GLY A 190 3.17 -4.76 -6.33
CA GLY A 190 4.58 -5.05 -6.13
C GLY A 190 5.21 -4.33 -4.95
N ILE A 191 6.40 -4.81 -4.60
CA ILE A 191 7.34 -4.14 -3.72
C ILE A 191 8.51 -3.63 -4.56
N TYR A 192 8.77 -2.36 -4.40
CA TYR A 192 9.76 -1.60 -5.14
C TYR A 192 10.73 -0.95 -4.20
N VAL A 193 11.94 -0.67 -4.66
CA VAL A 193 12.94 0.07 -3.89
C VAL A 193 13.54 1.18 -4.74
N ARG A 194 13.78 2.31 -4.12
CA ARG A 194 14.60 3.37 -4.67
C ARG A 194 15.82 3.58 -3.79
N HIS A 195 16.99 3.40 -4.37
CA HIS A 195 18.27 3.69 -3.74
C HIS A 195 18.67 5.14 -4.07
N GLU A 196 18.67 5.99 -3.05
CA GLU A 196 19.08 7.39 -3.16
C GLU A 196 18.42 8.13 -4.36
N ASN A 197 19.15 8.32 -5.45
CA ASN A 197 18.68 8.98 -6.67
C ASN A 197 18.57 8.03 -7.87
N ASP A 198 18.80 6.74 -7.65
CA ASP A 198 18.71 5.74 -8.70
C ASP A 198 17.26 5.56 -9.20
N PRO A 199 17.05 4.99 -10.38
CA PRO A 199 15.74 4.56 -10.81
C PRO A 199 15.10 3.59 -9.83
N VAL A 200 13.77 3.54 -9.79
CA VAL A 200 13.03 2.59 -8.98
C VAL A 200 13.23 1.18 -9.54
N THR A 201 13.56 0.23 -8.66
CA THR A 201 13.77 -1.16 -9.00
C THR A 201 12.64 -2.01 -8.43
N THR A 202 12.09 -2.93 -9.21
CA THR A 202 11.14 -3.95 -8.74
C THR A 202 11.90 -5.01 -7.94
N ILE A 203 11.43 -5.30 -6.73
CA ILE A 203 11.93 -6.41 -5.91
C ILE A 203 11.12 -7.65 -6.18
N LEU A 204 9.79 -7.56 -5.99
CA LEU A 204 8.81 -8.60 -6.29
C LEU A 204 7.53 -7.96 -6.79
N ASP A 205 6.84 -8.64 -7.69
CA ASP A 205 5.47 -8.28 -8.07
C ASP A 205 4.62 -9.52 -8.37
N THR A 206 3.30 -9.35 -8.46
CA THR A 206 2.32 -10.42 -8.66
C THR A 206 2.33 -11.02 -10.08
N LYS A 207 3.22 -10.57 -10.97
CA LYS A 207 3.48 -11.23 -12.27
C LYS A 207 4.65 -12.21 -12.22
N MET A 208 5.37 -12.22 -11.11
CA MET A 208 6.49 -13.11 -10.90
C MET A 208 6.03 -14.44 -10.31
N THR A 209 6.80 -15.49 -10.59
CA THR A 209 6.65 -16.81 -9.98
C THR A 209 7.64 -16.99 -8.83
N GLY A 210 7.40 -17.99 -7.99
CA GLY A 210 8.22 -18.22 -6.79
C GLY A 210 9.69 -18.57 -7.08
N ASP A 211 10.05 -18.92 -8.31
CA ASP A 211 11.43 -19.20 -8.70
C ASP A 211 12.35 -17.97 -8.60
N VAL A 212 11.81 -16.77 -8.54
CA VAL A 212 12.60 -15.55 -8.23
C VAL A 212 13.10 -15.55 -6.79
N LEU A 213 12.46 -16.31 -5.90
CA LEU A 213 12.86 -16.46 -4.50
C LEU A 213 13.89 -17.59 -4.36
N ASP A 214 13.61 -18.75 -4.93
CA ASP A 214 14.52 -19.89 -4.98
C ASP A 214 14.18 -20.82 -6.16
N LYS A 215 15.08 -20.93 -7.12
CA LYS A 215 14.88 -21.74 -8.33
C LYS A 215 14.83 -23.25 -8.08
N ASN A 216 15.38 -23.71 -6.98
CA ASN A 216 15.55 -25.13 -6.70
C ASN A 216 14.57 -25.66 -5.65
N THR A 217 13.78 -24.78 -5.03
CA THR A 217 12.90 -25.16 -3.96
C THR A 217 11.58 -25.69 -4.51
N VAL A 218 11.12 -26.76 -3.92
CA VAL A 218 9.76 -27.27 -4.03
C VAL A 218 9.07 -27.10 -2.69
N ILE A 219 7.79 -26.79 -2.71
CA ILE A 219 6.95 -26.82 -1.51
C ILE A 219 6.16 -28.12 -1.50
N VAL A 220 5.87 -28.60 -0.29
CA VAL A 220 4.94 -29.71 -0.07
C VAL A 220 3.56 -29.09 0.09
N ALA A 221 2.71 -29.26 -0.91
CA ALA A 221 1.31 -28.86 -0.84
C ALA A 221 0.46 -30.08 -0.43
N GLU A 222 -0.55 -29.85 0.37
CA GLU A 222 -1.55 -30.85 0.75
C GLU A 222 -2.81 -30.64 -0.09
N ASN A 223 -3.20 -31.66 -0.85
CA ASN A 223 -4.43 -31.64 -1.62
C ASN A 223 -5.65 -31.91 -0.72
N GLU A 224 -6.87 -31.67 -1.22
CA GLU A 224 -8.14 -31.96 -0.53
C GLU A 224 -8.24 -33.41 -0.02
N ASP A 225 -7.56 -34.35 -0.69
CA ASP A 225 -7.50 -35.78 -0.31
C ASP A 225 -6.40 -36.12 0.72
N ALA A 226 -5.82 -35.12 1.37
CA ALA A 226 -4.68 -35.25 2.30
C ALA A 226 -3.43 -35.92 1.68
N THR A 227 -3.31 -35.90 0.34
CA THR A 227 -2.10 -36.34 -0.35
C THR A 227 -1.13 -35.18 -0.51
N THR A 228 0.15 -35.44 -0.24
CA THR A 228 1.21 -34.45 -0.40
C THR A 228 1.74 -34.45 -1.83
N VAL A 229 1.81 -33.26 -2.43
CA VAL A 229 2.39 -33.04 -3.75
C VAL A 229 3.55 -32.07 -3.64
N ASN A 230 4.66 -32.40 -4.29
CA ASN A 230 5.78 -31.48 -4.44
C ASN A 230 5.52 -30.52 -5.58
N VAL A 231 5.32 -29.25 -5.28
CA VAL A 231 5.08 -28.20 -6.28
C VAL A 231 6.34 -27.32 -6.40
N PRO A 232 6.97 -27.28 -7.57
CA PRO A 232 8.09 -26.36 -7.82
C PRO A 232 7.62 -24.91 -7.68
N LEU A 233 8.43 -24.05 -7.04
CA LEU A 233 8.09 -22.63 -6.88
C LEU A 233 7.89 -21.91 -8.22
N SER A 234 8.48 -22.39 -9.30
CA SER A 234 8.25 -21.89 -10.67
C SER A 234 6.83 -22.08 -11.20
N GLN A 235 6.03 -22.93 -10.55
CA GLN A 235 4.63 -23.18 -10.89
C GLN A 235 3.66 -22.36 -10.03
N LEU A 236 4.17 -21.55 -9.10
CA LEU A 236 3.37 -20.73 -8.20
C LEU A 236 3.55 -19.26 -8.52
N TYR A 237 2.47 -18.52 -8.69
CA TYR A 237 2.51 -17.06 -8.78
C TYR A 237 2.55 -16.42 -7.41
N ILE A 238 3.23 -15.28 -7.31
CA ILE A 238 3.17 -14.42 -6.14
C ILE A 238 1.78 -13.77 -6.11
N ALA A 239 0.96 -14.14 -5.13
CA ALA A 239 -0.42 -13.68 -5.00
C ALA A 239 -0.53 -12.43 -4.14
N THR A 240 0.09 -12.43 -2.96
CA THR A 240 0.08 -11.26 -2.07
C THR A 240 1.49 -10.93 -1.59
N LEU A 241 1.69 -9.65 -1.26
CA LEU A 241 2.95 -9.13 -0.77
C LEU A 241 2.72 -8.26 0.45
N GLY A 242 3.52 -8.46 1.50
CA GLY A 242 3.54 -7.64 2.71
C GLY A 242 4.87 -6.92 2.88
N LEU A 243 4.79 -5.67 3.26
CA LEU A 243 5.92 -4.82 3.61
C LEU A 243 5.68 -4.16 4.96
N GLU A 244 6.50 -4.50 5.94
CA GLU A 244 6.44 -3.91 7.27
C GLU A 244 7.21 -2.59 7.34
N ARG A 245 6.71 -1.64 8.16
CA ARG A 245 7.35 -0.31 8.34
C ARG A 245 8.79 -0.42 8.78
N ASP A 246 9.11 -1.41 9.63
CA ASP A 246 10.43 -1.69 10.15
C ASP A 246 11.17 -2.78 9.39
N GLY A 247 10.60 -3.23 8.28
CA GLY A 247 11.13 -4.31 7.45
C GLY A 247 12.45 -4.00 6.76
N TYR A 248 12.86 -2.72 6.69
CA TYR A 248 14.11 -2.34 6.03
C TYR A 248 15.14 -1.87 7.05
N ARG A 249 16.07 -2.76 7.41
CA ARG A 249 17.13 -2.49 8.40
C ARG A 249 18.48 -3.04 7.93
N ASN A 250 19.55 -2.29 8.17
CA ASN A 250 20.92 -2.72 7.84
C ASN A 250 21.07 -3.20 6.40
N LYS A 251 20.45 -2.52 5.45
CA LYS A 251 20.42 -2.88 4.01
C LYS A 251 19.74 -4.23 3.71
N ARG A 252 19.00 -4.78 4.66
CA ARG A 252 18.19 -5.98 4.47
C ARG A 252 16.72 -5.60 4.49
N LEU A 253 15.98 -6.08 3.51
CA LEU A 253 14.54 -5.90 3.40
C LEU A 253 13.85 -7.21 3.77
N ALA A 254 12.99 -7.16 4.79
CA ALA A 254 12.08 -8.26 5.12
C ALA A 254 10.75 -8.02 4.43
N ILE A 255 10.28 -9.02 3.71
CA ILE A 255 9.01 -9.04 3.02
C ILE A 255 8.31 -10.35 3.32
N SER A 256 6.99 -10.35 3.32
CA SER A 256 6.18 -11.56 3.29
C SER A 256 5.55 -11.70 1.90
N ALA A 257 5.41 -12.94 1.44
CA ALA A 257 4.74 -13.26 0.19
C ALA A 257 3.89 -14.51 0.37
N SER A 258 2.67 -14.49 -0.15
CA SER A 258 1.90 -15.70 -0.38
C SER A 258 1.95 -16.06 -1.86
N MET A 259 1.81 -17.33 -2.16
CA MET A 259 1.84 -17.85 -3.52
C MET A 259 0.57 -18.67 -3.77
N ALA A 260 0.10 -18.65 -5.01
CA ALA A 260 -1.03 -19.42 -5.46
C ALA A 260 -0.66 -20.27 -6.67
N ASP A 261 -1.35 -21.40 -6.84
CA ASP A 261 -1.17 -22.27 -8.00
C ASP A 261 -1.58 -21.53 -9.28
N VAL A 262 -0.76 -21.68 -10.32
CA VAL A 262 -1.03 -21.11 -11.65
C VAL A 262 -2.25 -21.71 -12.33
N THR A 263 -2.70 -22.89 -11.92
CA THR A 263 -3.88 -23.56 -12.48
C THR A 263 -5.19 -23.10 -11.87
N ALA A 264 -5.14 -22.47 -10.71
CA ALA A 264 -6.33 -21.93 -10.06
C ALA A 264 -6.67 -20.56 -10.66
N THR A 265 -7.63 -20.51 -11.55
CA THR A 265 -8.28 -19.27 -11.97
C THR A 265 -9.13 -18.76 -10.80
N TYR A 266 -8.52 -18.03 -9.90
CA TYR A 266 -9.28 -17.25 -8.94
C TYR A 266 -9.74 -15.98 -9.65
N SER A 267 -11.05 -15.89 -9.92
CA SER A 267 -11.70 -14.64 -10.26
C SER A 267 -11.82 -13.82 -8.98
N TRP A 268 -11.06 -12.75 -8.90
CA TRP A 268 -11.15 -11.73 -7.83
C TRP A 268 -12.24 -10.73 -8.16
#